data_f123b1bb6409afc1f6845fcc6b02f5c0
#
_entry.id   f123b1bb6409afc1f6845fcc6b02f5c0
#
_cell.length_a   1.000
_cell.length_b   1.000
_cell.length_c   1.000
_cell.angle_alpha   90.00
_cell.angle_beta   90.00
_cell.angle_gamma   90.00
#
_symmetry.space_group_name_H-M   'P 1'
#
loop_
_entity.id
_entity.type
_entity.pdbx_description
1 polymer ?
#
loop_
_entity_poly.entity_id
_entity_poly.type
_entity_poly.pdbx_seq_one_letter_code
_entity_poly.pdbx_strand_id
1 'polypeptide(L)'
;MLDWLADPQIWIALGTLTALEIVLGIDNIIFLSVLVGRLPEHQRAVARQVGLGLAMMARLGLLFSISWVMGLTHPWVTIFGHGISGRDLILVGGGLFLMAKATHEIHNSLEGIEGGETTTAAASLGMVLVQIALLDIVFSLDSVITAVGLVEHVSIMAVAIILAVVVMLMAAKTIGDFVDEHPTIKILALSFLILVGVTLMVEGFDVHVPKGYIYFSMAFSVTVEMLNIRMRKKRAAPIKLHSRYAEERRS
;
A
#
# COMPACT_ATOMS: atom_id res chain seq x y z
N MET A 1 13.72 -21.33 27.78
CA MET A 1 12.78 -20.38 27.13
C MET A 1 13.32 -19.74 25.84
N LEU A 2 14.58 -19.96 25.50
CA LEU A 2 15.19 -19.44 24.25
C LEU A 2 15.66 -20.55 23.29
N ASP A 3 15.23 -21.78 23.53
CA ASP A 3 15.62 -22.96 22.74
C ASP A 3 15.13 -22.87 21.29
N TRP A 4 14.09 -22.10 21.04
CA TRP A 4 13.56 -21.82 19.72
C TRP A 4 14.52 -20.99 18.84
N LEU A 5 15.44 -20.20 19.43
CA LEU A 5 16.46 -19.46 18.66
C LEU A 5 17.50 -20.36 18.00
N ALA A 6 17.64 -21.60 18.46
CA ALA A 6 18.58 -22.58 17.90
C ALA A 6 17.99 -23.35 16.69
N ASP A 7 16.70 -23.24 16.43
CA ASP A 7 16.03 -23.93 15.32
C ASP A 7 16.15 -23.13 14.00
N PRO A 8 16.84 -23.66 12.97
CA PRO A 8 16.95 -23.00 11.66
C PRO A 8 15.58 -22.71 10.99
N GLN A 9 14.56 -23.53 11.26
CA GLN A 9 13.24 -23.36 10.67
C GLN A 9 12.57 -22.06 11.13
N ILE A 10 12.85 -21.62 12.35
CA ILE A 10 12.32 -20.37 12.91
C ILE A 10 12.89 -19.15 12.18
N TRP A 11 14.19 -19.18 11.85
CA TRP A 11 14.81 -18.10 11.09
C TRP A 11 14.29 -18.04 9.65
N ILE A 12 14.04 -19.19 9.04
CA ILE A 12 13.41 -19.27 7.71
C ILE A 12 12.00 -18.71 7.77
N ALA A 13 11.20 -19.10 8.77
CA ALA A 13 9.85 -18.59 8.97
C ALA A 13 9.85 -17.07 9.22
N LEU A 14 10.73 -16.58 10.10
CA LEU A 14 10.88 -15.15 10.39
C LEU A 14 11.26 -14.37 9.12
N GLY A 15 12.26 -14.85 8.37
CA GLY A 15 12.70 -14.22 7.12
C GLY A 15 11.57 -14.19 6.07
N THR A 16 10.87 -15.30 5.91
CA THR A 16 9.74 -15.42 4.96
C THR A 16 8.58 -14.50 5.34
N LEU A 17 8.16 -14.52 6.63
CA LEU A 17 7.11 -13.63 7.12
C LEU A 17 7.50 -12.16 6.98
N THR A 18 8.73 -11.80 7.36
CA THR A 18 9.21 -10.42 7.21
C THR A 18 9.20 -9.98 5.74
N ALA A 19 9.66 -10.85 4.83
CA ALA A 19 9.64 -10.56 3.40
C ALA A 19 8.20 -10.40 2.87
N LEU A 20 7.28 -11.29 3.28
CA LEU A 20 5.87 -11.18 2.93
C LEU A 20 5.25 -9.88 3.47
N GLU A 21 5.51 -9.52 4.72
CA GLU A 21 5.03 -8.29 5.33
C GLU A 21 5.58 -7.03 4.63
N ILE A 22 6.85 -7.05 4.20
CA ILE A 22 7.44 -5.95 3.42
C ILE A 22 6.74 -5.85 2.06
N VAL A 23 6.58 -6.97 1.35
CA VAL A 23 5.92 -6.98 0.03
C VAL A 23 4.49 -6.47 0.12
N LEU A 24 3.72 -6.96 1.12
CA LEU A 24 2.37 -6.47 1.41
C LEU A 24 2.34 -5.01 1.88
N GLY A 25 3.42 -4.55 2.52
CA GLY A 25 3.55 -3.19 3.04
C GLY A 25 3.97 -2.15 2.00
N ILE A 26 4.48 -2.56 0.84
CA ILE A 26 4.86 -1.61 -0.24
C ILE A 26 3.64 -0.81 -0.70
N ASP A 27 2.51 -1.47 -0.90
CA ASP A 27 1.27 -0.82 -1.31
C ASP A 27 0.78 0.17 -0.25
N ASN A 28 0.92 -0.21 1.02
CA ASN A 28 0.59 0.66 2.15
C ASN A 28 1.48 1.91 2.18
N ILE A 29 2.79 1.79 1.89
CA ILE A 29 3.70 2.94 1.81
C ILE A 29 3.31 3.86 0.64
N ILE A 30 3.03 3.29 -0.53
CA ILE A 30 2.67 4.09 -1.71
C ILE A 30 1.36 4.83 -1.45
N PHE A 31 0.35 4.14 -0.89
CA PHE A 31 -0.92 4.76 -0.56
C PHE A 31 -0.78 5.82 0.55
N LEU A 32 -0.03 5.52 1.59
CA LEU A 32 0.32 6.48 2.64
C LEU A 32 0.96 7.73 2.03
N SER A 33 1.86 7.57 1.06
CA SER A 33 2.52 8.68 0.38
C SER A 33 1.52 9.54 -0.40
N VAL A 34 0.56 8.92 -1.09
CA VAL A 34 -0.51 9.63 -1.81
C VAL A 34 -1.40 10.43 -0.84
N LEU A 35 -1.78 9.85 0.29
CA LEU A 35 -2.59 10.55 1.30
C LEU A 35 -1.82 11.68 1.97
N VAL A 36 -0.58 11.43 2.35
CA VAL A 36 0.30 12.39 3.00
C VAL A 36 0.67 13.54 2.06
N GLY A 37 0.77 13.28 0.76
CA GLY A 37 1.01 14.30 -0.27
C GLY A 37 -0.02 15.45 -0.28
N ARG A 38 -1.24 15.21 0.25
CA ARG A 38 -2.28 16.22 0.43
C ARG A 38 -2.07 17.15 1.62
N LEU A 39 -1.16 16.79 2.52
CA LEU A 39 -0.83 17.60 3.70
C LEU A 39 0.22 18.66 3.36
N PRO A 40 0.24 19.79 4.08
CA PRO A 40 1.32 20.75 4.03
C PRO A 40 2.68 20.07 4.26
N GLU A 41 3.73 20.53 3.58
CA GLU A 41 5.06 19.88 3.61
C GLU A 41 5.58 19.64 5.03
N HIS A 42 5.40 20.62 5.93
CA HIS A 42 5.87 20.52 7.32
C HIS A 42 5.18 19.40 8.12
N GLN A 43 4.01 18.90 7.69
CA GLN A 43 3.29 17.83 8.36
C GLN A 43 3.56 16.45 7.74
N ARG A 44 4.09 16.37 6.52
CA ARG A 44 4.27 15.12 5.78
C ARG A 44 5.17 14.13 6.49
N ALA A 45 6.30 14.59 7.04
CA ALA A 45 7.23 13.72 7.76
C ALA A 45 6.59 13.11 9.02
N VAL A 46 5.90 13.92 9.80
CA VAL A 46 5.18 13.47 11.00
C VAL A 46 4.04 12.52 10.63
N ALA A 47 3.26 12.85 9.59
CA ALA A 47 2.17 12.00 9.12
C ALA A 47 2.66 10.62 8.66
N ARG A 48 3.80 10.53 7.96
CA ARG A 48 4.40 9.26 7.55
C ARG A 48 4.80 8.42 8.77
N GLN A 49 5.52 9.00 9.73
CA GLN A 49 5.99 8.28 10.92
C GLN A 49 4.84 7.84 11.81
N VAL A 50 3.93 8.75 12.14
CA VAL A 50 2.77 8.46 12.99
C VAL A 50 1.82 7.49 12.28
N GLY A 51 1.59 7.65 10.97
CA GLY A 51 0.75 6.77 10.17
C GLY A 51 1.27 5.33 10.16
N LEU A 52 2.57 5.12 9.88
CA LEU A 52 3.19 3.79 9.94
C LEU A 52 3.23 3.23 11.36
N GLY A 53 3.43 4.06 12.37
CA GLY A 53 3.34 3.64 13.77
C GLY A 53 1.94 3.17 14.15
N LEU A 54 0.89 3.90 13.74
CA LEU A 54 -0.51 3.51 13.94
C LEU A 54 -0.84 2.21 13.19
N ALA A 55 -0.39 2.07 11.96
CA ALA A 55 -0.53 0.85 11.17
C ALA A 55 0.12 -0.34 11.91
N MET A 56 1.35 -0.19 12.42
CA MET A 56 2.01 -1.22 13.21
C MET A 56 1.21 -1.59 14.46
N MET A 57 0.73 -0.59 15.21
CA MET A 57 -0.06 -0.84 16.42
C MET A 57 -1.38 -1.54 16.11
N ALA A 58 -2.06 -1.15 15.04
CA ALA A 58 -3.29 -1.80 14.60
C ALA A 58 -3.04 -3.27 14.22
N ARG A 59 -1.96 -3.54 13.48
CA ARG A 59 -1.57 -4.89 13.05
C ARG A 59 -1.16 -5.78 14.22
N LEU A 60 -0.37 -5.28 15.16
CA LEU A 60 -0.04 -5.99 16.39
C LEU A 60 -1.30 -6.22 17.24
N GLY A 61 -2.20 -5.22 17.32
CA GLY A 61 -3.48 -5.36 18.00
C GLY A 61 -4.34 -6.48 17.41
N LEU A 62 -4.46 -6.57 16.08
CA LEU A 62 -5.16 -7.67 15.40
C LEU A 62 -4.48 -9.02 15.68
N LEU A 63 -3.16 -9.07 15.63
CA LEU A 63 -2.39 -10.29 15.91
C LEU A 63 -2.62 -10.78 17.35
N PHE A 64 -2.53 -9.91 18.36
CA PHE A 64 -2.76 -10.29 19.74
C PHE A 64 -4.24 -10.60 20.03
N SER A 65 -5.14 -10.06 19.22
CA SER A 65 -6.58 -10.35 19.28
C SER A 65 -6.97 -11.53 18.39
N ILE A 66 -6.05 -12.40 18.02
CA ILE A 66 -6.24 -13.45 17.01
C ILE A 66 -7.44 -14.35 17.29
N SER A 67 -7.70 -14.69 18.56
CA SER A 67 -8.86 -15.50 18.93
C SER A 67 -10.19 -14.82 18.61
N TRP A 68 -10.24 -13.49 18.73
CA TRP A 68 -11.39 -12.68 18.33
C TRP A 68 -11.48 -12.59 16.80
N VAL A 69 -10.36 -12.34 16.13
CA VAL A 69 -10.27 -12.28 14.66
C VAL A 69 -10.72 -13.60 14.03
N MET A 70 -10.30 -14.73 14.57
CA MET A 70 -10.77 -16.05 14.12
C MET A 70 -12.26 -16.25 14.37
N GLY A 71 -12.84 -15.64 15.41
CA GLY A 71 -14.28 -15.61 15.64
C GLY A 71 -15.06 -14.89 14.54
N LEU A 72 -14.45 -13.91 13.87
CA LEU A 72 -15.07 -13.18 12.75
C LEU A 72 -15.22 -14.03 11.48
N THR A 73 -14.50 -15.14 11.36
CA THR A 73 -14.62 -16.06 10.21
C THR A 73 -15.84 -16.98 10.29
N HIS A 74 -16.49 -17.07 11.46
CA HIS A 74 -17.71 -17.87 11.61
C HIS A 74 -18.90 -17.13 10.97
N PRO A 75 -19.72 -17.84 10.16
CA PRO A 75 -20.87 -17.23 9.52
C PRO A 75 -21.92 -16.81 10.57
N TRP A 76 -22.41 -15.57 10.47
CA TRP A 76 -23.48 -15.05 11.33
C TRP A 76 -24.86 -15.28 10.73
N VAL A 77 -24.95 -15.20 9.40
CA VAL A 77 -26.20 -15.34 8.63
C VAL A 77 -25.91 -16.09 7.35
N THR A 78 -26.83 -16.95 6.94
CA THR A 78 -26.74 -17.63 5.63
C THR A 78 -27.74 -17.01 4.67
N ILE A 79 -27.24 -16.39 3.57
CA ILE A 79 -28.05 -15.77 2.53
C ILE A 79 -27.78 -16.51 1.21
N PHE A 80 -28.83 -17.00 0.54
CA PHE A 80 -28.75 -17.77 -0.71
C PHE A 80 -27.78 -18.96 -0.66
N GLY A 81 -27.65 -19.60 0.52
CA GLY A 81 -26.76 -20.75 0.69
C GLY A 81 -25.30 -20.40 0.99
N HIS A 82 -24.92 -19.12 1.00
CA HIS A 82 -23.60 -18.62 1.42
C HIS A 82 -23.67 -18.12 2.85
N GLY A 83 -22.74 -18.58 3.69
CA GLY A 83 -22.57 -18.09 5.06
C GLY A 83 -21.85 -16.74 5.05
N ILE A 84 -22.48 -15.68 5.52
CA ILE A 84 -21.85 -14.36 5.62
C ILE A 84 -21.24 -14.21 7.00
N SER A 85 -19.94 -14.00 7.06
CA SER A 85 -19.16 -13.78 8.27
C SER A 85 -18.83 -12.29 8.48
N GLY A 86 -18.38 -11.94 9.69
CA GLY A 86 -17.88 -10.60 9.97
C GLY A 86 -16.65 -10.23 9.12
N ARG A 87 -15.78 -11.22 8.82
CA ARG A 87 -14.65 -11.07 7.91
C ARG A 87 -15.12 -10.63 6.51
N ASP A 88 -16.12 -11.28 5.96
CA ASP A 88 -16.62 -11.01 4.60
C ASP A 88 -17.19 -9.60 4.48
N LEU A 89 -17.92 -9.14 5.50
CA LEU A 89 -18.43 -7.77 5.56
C LEU A 89 -17.31 -6.73 5.59
N ILE A 90 -16.24 -7.00 6.35
CA ILE A 90 -15.06 -6.10 6.41
C ILE A 90 -14.33 -6.10 5.07
N LEU A 91 -14.15 -7.24 4.41
CA LEU A 91 -13.47 -7.35 3.13
C LEU A 91 -14.27 -6.66 2.01
N VAL A 92 -15.58 -6.91 1.92
CA VAL A 92 -16.44 -6.26 0.92
C VAL A 92 -16.52 -4.76 1.17
N GLY A 93 -16.80 -4.33 2.41
CA GLY A 93 -16.88 -2.91 2.78
C GLY A 93 -15.55 -2.18 2.58
N GLY A 94 -14.45 -2.78 2.98
CA GLY A 94 -13.10 -2.25 2.79
C GLY A 94 -12.71 -2.18 1.31
N GLY A 95 -13.02 -3.22 0.54
CA GLY A 95 -12.80 -3.25 -0.91
C GLY A 95 -13.56 -2.14 -1.64
N LEU A 96 -14.85 -1.95 -1.34
CA LEU A 96 -15.66 -0.86 -1.88
C LEU A 96 -15.11 0.52 -1.50
N PHE A 97 -14.71 0.68 -0.23
CA PHE A 97 -14.10 1.92 0.24
C PHE A 97 -12.81 2.25 -0.53
N LEU A 98 -11.93 1.24 -0.73
CA LEU A 98 -10.69 1.39 -1.51
C LEU A 98 -10.96 1.81 -2.93
N MET A 99 -11.88 1.13 -3.61
CA MET A 99 -12.25 1.44 -5.00
C MET A 99 -12.79 2.86 -5.13
N ALA A 100 -13.74 3.24 -4.27
CA ALA A 100 -14.32 4.58 -4.27
C ALA A 100 -13.25 5.65 -4.01
N LYS A 101 -12.40 5.41 -3.02
CA LYS A 101 -11.32 6.35 -2.65
C LYS A 101 -10.27 6.48 -3.74
N ALA A 102 -9.81 5.37 -4.31
CA ALA A 102 -8.82 5.38 -5.39
C ALA A 102 -9.37 6.06 -6.65
N THR A 103 -10.62 5.79 -7.03
CA THR A 103 -11.28 6.43 -8.17
C THR A 103 -11.39 7.94 -7.98
N HIS A 104 -11.84 8.37 -6.79
CA HIS A 104 -11.92 9.79 -6.46
C HIS A 104 -10.54 10.48 -6.50
N GLU A 105 -9.49 9.78 -6.04
CA GLU A 105 -8.14 10.30 -6.05
C GLU A 105 -7.56 10.41 -7.46
N ILE A 106 -7.86 9.43 -8.33
CA ILE A 106 -7.47 9.47 -9.75
C ILE A 106 -8.16 10.65 -10.43
N HIS A 107 -9.47 10.81 -10.22
CA HIS A 107 -10.23 11.94 -10.78
C HIS A 107 -9.61 13.28 -10.37
N ASN A 108 -9.37 13.49 -9.08
CA ASN A 108 -8.74 14.73 -8.58
C ASN A 108 -7.32 14.96 -9.12
N SER A 109 -6.58 13.87 -9.39
CA SER A 109 -5.21 13.97 -9.92
C SER A 109 -5.18 14.28 -11.43
N LEU A 110 -6.23 13.92 -12.18
CA LEU A 110 -6.32 14.12 -13.62
C LEU A 110 -7.11 15.36 -14.02
N GLU A 111 -8.20 15.64 -13.31
CA GLU A 111 -9.14 16.72 -13.62
C GLU A 111 -9.08 17.87 -12.61
N GLY A 112 -8.12 17.84 -11.68
CA GLY A 112 -7.90 18.93 -10.73
C GLY A 112 -7.67 20.22 -11.48
N ILE A 113 -8.61 21.16 -11.39
CA ILE A 113 -8.64 22.44 -12.11
C ILE A 113 -7.41 23.25 -11.71
N GLU A 114 -6.47 23.41 -12.63
CA GLU A 114 -5.47 24.46 -12.55
C GLU A 114 -6.23 25.82 -12.59
N GLY A 115 -6.41 26.43 -11.42
CA GLY A 115 -6.88 27.84 -11.38
C GLY A 115 -8.15 28.15 -10.60
N GLY A 116 -8.73 27.23 -9.86
CA GLY A 116 -9.76 27.58 -8.87
C GLY A 116 -9.20 27.45 -7.46
N GLU A 117 -9.17 28.55 -6.70
CA GLU A 117 -9.15 28.52 -5.23
C GLU A 117 -10.43 27.83 -4.70
N THR A 118 -10.68 26.58 -5.12
CA THR A 118 -11.46 25.73 -4.29
C THR A 118 -10.57 25.45 -3.09
N THR A 119 -10.88 26.06 -1.97
CA THR A 119 -10.53 25.63 -0.63
C THR A 119 -10.90 24.15 -0.51
N THR A 120 -10.14 23.26 -1.13
CA THR A 120 -10.01 21.90 -0.67
C THR A 120 -9.49 22.06 0.74
N ALA A 121 -10.41 21.99 1.71
CA ALA A 121 -10.08 22.07 3.12
C ALA A 121 -8.86 21.18 3.30
N ALA A 122 -7.72 21.80 3.67
CA ALA A 122 -6.46 21.09 3.81
C ALA A 122 -6.76 19.84 4.62
N ALA A 123 -6.50 18.67 4.06
CA ALA A 123 -6.88 17.41 4.69
C ALA A 123 -6.32 17.46 6.11
N SER A 124 -7.17 17.35 7.13
CA SER A 124 -6.66 17.45 8.48
C SER A 124 -5.76 16.24 8.73
N LEU A 125 -4.63 16.45 9.38
CA LEU A 125 -3.70 15.38 9.76
C LEU A 125 -4.46 14.20 10.41
N GLY A 126 -5.41 14.50 11.30
CA GLY A 126 -6.23 13.47 11.97
C GLY A 126 -7.05 12.63 10.98
N MET A 127 -7.68 13.25 9.97
CA MET A 127 -8.44 12.52 8.95
C MET A 127 -7.55 11.60 8.12
N VAL A 128 -6.36 12.06 7.75
CA VAL A 128 -5.37 11.25 7.01
C VAL A 128 -4.92 10.06 7.83
N LEU A 129 -4.60 10.27 9.13
CA LEU A 129 -4.19 9.20 10.03
C LEU A 129 -5.30 8.15 10.25
N VAL A 130 -6.56 8.58 10.39
CA VAL A 130 -7.71 7.66 10.48
C VAL A 130 -7.86 6.84 9.21
N GLN A 131 -7.72 7.46 8.03
CA GLN A 131 -7.79 6.74 6.75
C GLN A 131 -6.67 5.71 6.63
N ILE A 132 -5.43 6.06 7.02
CA ILE A 132 -4.29 5.14 7.01
C ILE A 132 -4.56 3.95 7.93
N ALA A 133 -4.99 4.20 9.17
CA ALA A 133 -5.27 3.15 10.15
C ALA A 133 -6.40 2.22 9.67
N LEU A 134 -7.49 2.78 9.13
CA LEU A 134 -8.62 2.01 8.64
C LEU A 134 -8.22 1.10 7.48
N LEU A 135 -7.44 1.61 6.55
CA LEU A 135 -6.95 0.83 5.41
C LEU A 135 -5.99 -0.27 5.84
N ASP A 136 -5.06 0.04 6.76
CA ASP A 136 -4.15 -0.99 7.26
C ASP A 136 -4.90 -2.11 8.00
N ILE A 137 -5.96 -1.80 8.74
CA ILE A 137 -6.81 -2.82 9.38
C ILE A 137 -7.43 -3.73 8.32
N VAL A 138 -7.99 -3.17 7.24
CA VAL A 138 -8.61 -3.97 6.16
C VAL A 138 -7.59 -4.89 5.50
N PHE A 139 -6.40 -4.40 5.16
CA PHE A 139 -5.34 -5.21 4.56
C PHE A 139 -4.75 -6.22 5.52
N SER A 140 -4.63 -5.85 6.81
CA SER A 140 -3.98 -6.69 7.82
C SER A 140 -4.88 -7.82 8.30
N LEU A 141 -6.20 -7.67 8.23
CA LEU A 141 -7.14 -8.70 8.67
C LEU A 141 -6.88 -10.01 7.91
N ASP A 142 -6.80 -9.93 6.59
CA ASP A 142 -6.57 -11.10 5.75
C ASP A 142 -5.14 -11.65 5.88
N SER A 143 -4.13 -10.78 5.97
CA SER A 143 -2.74 -11.20 6.15
C SER A 143 -2.51 -11.86 7.52
N VAL A 144 -3.13 -11.36 8.59
CA VAL A 144 -3.03 -11.96 9.93
C VAL A 144 -3.71 -13.33 9.97
N ILE A 145 -4.90 -13.49 9.38
CA ILE A 145 -5.58 -14.79 9.29
C ILE A 145 -4.72 -15.80 8.51
N THR A 146 -4.14 -15.38 7.39
CA THR A 146 -3.26 -16.22 6.57
C THR A 146 -1.98 -16.60 7.31
N ALA A 147 -1.34 -15.64 8.00
CA ALA A 147 -0.09 -15.86 8.72
C ALA A 147 -0.24 -16.85 9.88
N VAL A 148 -1.38 -16.84 10.59
CA VAL A 148 -1.68 -17.80 11.65
C VAL A 148 -1.76 -19.24 11.12
N GLY A 149 -2.20 -19.41 9.88
CA GLY A 149 -2.17 -20.72 9.21
C GLY A 149 -0.77 -21.22 8.85
N LEU A 150 0.22 -20.34 8.82
CA LEU A 150 1.59 -20.66 8.41
C LEU A 150 2.56 -20.87 9.58
N VAL A 151 2.33 -20.22 10.72
CA VAL A 151 3.25 -20.22 11.87
C VAL A 151 2.49 -20.32 13.18
N GLU A 152 2.86 -21.31 14.01
CA GLU A 152 2.23 -21.56 15.32
C GLU A 152 2.62 -20.52 16.40
N HIS A 153 3.72 -19.76 16.18
CA HIS A 153 4.28 -18.87 17.19
C HIS A 153 3.95 -17.40 16.93
N VAL A 154 2.96 -16.85 17.62
CA VAL A 154 2.55 -15.44 17.57
C VAL A 154 3.73 -14.46 17.81
N SER A 155 4.71 -14.86 18.64
CA SER A 155 5.91 -14.05 18.90
C SER A 155 6.77 -13.84 17.65
N ILE A 156 6.92 -14.85 16.79
CA ILE A 156 7.69 -14.76 15.54
C ILE A 156 6.97 -13.81 14.56
N MET A 157 5.66 -13.91 14.49
CA MET A 157 4.83 -13.01 13.68
C MET A 157 4.96 -11.56 14.14
N ALA A 158 4.91 -11.32 15.46
CA ALA A 158 5.09 -9.98 16.03
C ALA A 158 6.46 -9.39 15.68
N VAL A 159 7.53 -10.17 15.80
CA VAL A 159 8.89 -9.75 15.42
C VAL A 159 8.97 -9.46 13.92
N ALA A 160 8.37 -10.30 13.07
CA ALA A 160 8.32 -10.09 11.62
C ALA A 160 7.63 -8.77 11.25
N ILE A 161 6.49 -8.47 11.86
CA ILE A 161 5.76 -7.21 11.67
C ILE A 161 6.64 -6.01 12.09
N ILE A 162 7.28 -6.06 13.25
CA ILE A 162 8.14 -4.97 13.74
C ILE A 162 9.30 -4.75 12.77
N LEU A 163 9.99 -5.81 12.34
CA LEU A 163 11.10 -5.72 11.38
C LEU A 163 10.63 -5.12 10.04
N ALA A 164 9.50 -5.58 9.53
CA ALA A 164 8.93 -5.05 8.29
C ALA A 164 8.62 -3.56 8.40
N VAL A 165 8.01 -3.12 9.51
CA VAL A 165 7.70 -1.69 9.71
C VAL A 165 8.96 -0.85 9.85
N VAL A 166 10.02 -1.34 10.49
CA VAL A 166 11.31 -0.64 10.55
C VAL A 166 11.86 -0.43 9.13
N VAL A 167 11.84 -1.46 8.29
CA VAL A 167 12.26 -1.34 6.88
C VAL A 167 11.37 -0.35 6.13
N MET A 168 10.05 -0.42 6.34
CA MET A 168 9.10 0.51 5.71
C MET A 168 9.33 1.96 6.15
N LEU A 169 9.62 2.22 7.43
CA LEU A 169 9.94 3.56 7.92
C LEU A 169 11.18 4.14 7.24
N MET A 170 12.20 3.31 7.01
CA MET A 170 13.43 3.72 6.31
C MET A 170 13.16 4.01 4.82
N ALA A 171 12.31 3.23 4.19
CA ALA A 171 11.97 3.35 2.77
C ALA A 171 10.91 4.42 2.47
N ALA A 172 10.03 4.72 3.42
CA ALA A 172 8.82 5.53 3.20
C ALA A 172 9.08 6.93 2.65
N LYS A 173 10.17 7.59 3.08
CA LYS A 173 10.55 8.89 2.54
C LYS A 173 10.96 8.79 1.08
N THR A 174 11.87 7.88 0.77
CA THR A 174 12.41 7.70 -0.59
C THR A 174 11.32 7.30 -1.58
N ILE A 175 10.45 6.36 -1.17
CA ILE A 175 9.31 5.93 -1.98
C ILE A 175 8.31 7.07 -2.16
N GLY A 176 8.01 7.82 -1.10
CA GLY A 176 7.08 8.93 -1.15
C GLY A 176 7.55 10.05 -2.08
N ASP A 177 8.79 10.46 -1.93
CA ASP A 177 9.40 11.50 -2.76
C ASP A 177 9.42 11.05 -4.24
N PHE A 178 9.72 9.77 -4.50
CA PHE A 178 9.69 9.20 -5.85
C PHE A 178 8.28 9.20 -6.46
N VAL A 179 7.24 8.87 -5.69
CA VAL A 179 5.84 8.90 -6.15
C VAL A 179 5.38 10.34 -6.43
N ASP A 180 5.79 11.30 -5.59
CA ASP A 180 5.46 12.71 -5.76
C ASP A 180 6.13 13.31 -7.02
N GLU A 181 7.36 12.88 -7.35
CA GLU A 181 8.09 13.31 -8.55
C GLU A 181 7.56 12.67 -9.85
N HIS A 182 6.82 11.57 -9.77
CA HIS A 182 6.37 10.80 -10.93
C HIS A 182 4.84 10.60 -10.93
N PRO A 183 4.06 11.53 -11.49
CA PRO A 183 2.59 11.45 -11.51
C PRO A 183 2.04 10.16 -12.13
N THR A 184 2.73 9.59 -13.12
CA THR A 184 2.34 8.31 -13.74
C THR A 184 2.44 7.15 -12.76
N ILE A 185 3.46 7.13 -11.90
CA ILE A 185 3.60 6.15 -10.80
C ILE A 185 2.48 6.33 -9.78
N LYS A 186 2.09 7.58 -9.48
CA LYS A 186 0.97 7.85 -8.57
C LYS A 186 -0.35 7.27 -9.11
N ILE A 187 -0.65 7.51 -10.39
CA ILE A 187 -1.85 6.95 -11.04
C ILE A 187 -1.80 5.42 -11.08
N LEU A 188 -0.63 4.85 -11.40
CA LEU A 188 -0.44 3.40 -11.40
C LEU A 188 -0.70 2.80 -10.01
N ALA A 189 -0.17 3.43 -8.96
CA ALA A 189 -0.40 3.01 -7.57
C ALA A 189 -1.89 3.06 -7.18
N LEU A 190 -2.60 4.13 -7.56
CA LEU A 190 -4.04 4.24 -7.34
C LEU A 190 -4.83 3.18 -8.12
N SER A 191 -4.38 2.82 -9.33
CA SER A 191 -4.97 1.73 -10.11
C SER A 191 -4.79 0.37 -9.41
N PHE A 192 -3.64 0.16 -8.75
CA PHE A 192 -3.43 -1.04 -7.93
C PHE A 192 -4.35 -1.09 -6.73
N LEU A 193 -4.66 0.05 -6.10
CA LEU A 193 -5.66 0.09 -5.02
C LEU A 193 -7.05 -0.35 -5.49
N ILE A 194 -7.44 0.01 -6.72
CA ILE A 194 -8.68 -0.50 -7.31
C ILE A 194 -8.60 -2.01 -7.49
N LEU A 195 -7.49 -2.53 -8.04
CA LEU A 195 -7.28 -3.96 -8.23
C LEU A 195 -7.36 -4.72 -6.90
N VAL A 196 -6.69 -4.22 -5.86
CA VAL A 196 -6.73 -4.82 -4.52
C VAL A 196 -8.13 -4.70 -3.91
N GLY A 197 -8.82 -3.56 -4.10
CA GLY A 197 -10.21 -3.39 -3.66
C GLY A 197 -11.17 -4.42 -4.28
N VAL A 198 -11.04 -4.67 -5.59
CA VAL A 198 -11.78 -5.73 -6.29
C VAL A 198 -11.44 -7.11 -5.71
N THR A 199 -10.17 -7.38 -5.48
CA THR A 199 -9.73 -8.67 -4.91
C THR A 199 -10.32 -8.91 -3.53
N LEU A 200 -10.28 -7.90 -2.64
CA LEU A 200 -10.87 -8.01 -1.31
C LEU A 200 -12.38 -8.25 -1.38
N MET A 201 -13.08 -7.58 -2.31
CA MET A 201 -14.51 -7.86 -2.53
C MET A 201 -14.75 -9.30 -2.94
N VAL A 202 -13.97 -9.81 -3.89
CA VAL A 202 -14.10 -11.19 -4.40
C VAL A 202 -13.80 -12.20 -3.29
N GLU A 203 -12.78 -11.95 -2.46
CA GLU A 203 -12.46 -12.77 -1.29
C GLU A 203 -13.57 -12.72 -0.23
N GLY A 204 -14.25 -11.58 -0.06
CA GLY A 204 -15.42 -11.47 0.81
C GLY A 204 -16.67 -12.22 0.30
N PHE A 205 -16.65 -12.74 -0.92
CA PHE A 205 -17.63 -13.68 -1.46
C PHE A 205 -17.12 -15.13 -1.49
N ASP A 206 -16.16 -15.48 -0.64
CA ASP A 206 -15.53 -16.81 -0.53
C ASP A 206 -14.81 -17.29 -1.80
N VAL A 207 -14.48 -16.39 -2.72
CA VAL A 207 -13.69 -16.71 -3.91
C VAL A 207 -12.22 -16.38 -3.65
N HIS A 208 -11.41 -17.41 -3.47
CA HIS A 208 -9.98 -17.23 -3.19
C HIS A 208 -9.23 -16.77 -4.44
N VAL A 209 -8.59 -15.59 -4.35
CA VAL A 209 -7.72 -15.05 -5.40
C VAL A 209 -6.25 -15.23 -4.99
N PRO A 210 -5.47 -16.06 -5.72
CA PRO A 210 -4.05 -16.21 -5.39
C PRO A 210 -3.30 -14.89 -5.53
N LYS A 211 -2.78 -14.37 -4.42
CA LYS A 211 -2.09 -13.06 -4.34
C LYS A 211 -0.91 -12.93 -5.30
N GLY A 212 -0.32 -14.06 -5.69
CA GLY A 212 0.76 -14.09 -6.68
C GLY A 212 0.42 -13.43 -8.01
N TYR A 213 -0.82 -13.53 -8.49
CA TYR A 213 -1.26 -12.86 -9.74
C TYR A 213 -1.26 -11.35 -9.58
N ILE A 214 -1.68 -10.85 -8.43
CA ILE A 214 -1.72 -9.42 -8.13
C ILE A 214 -0.30 -8.87 -8.09
N TYR A 215 0.60 -9.52 -7.33
CA TYR A 215 1.99 -9.09 -7.21
C TYR A 215 2.74 -9.16 -8.54
N PHE A 216 2.48 -10.19 -9.34
CA PHE A 216 3.04 -10.28 -10.69
C PHE A 216 2.57 -9.11 -11.57
N SER A 217 1.26 -8.82 -11.58
CA SER A 217 0.69 -7.71 -12.37
C SER A 217 1.26 -6.36 -11.95
N MET A 218 1.42 -6.15 -10.64
CA MET A 218 2.02 -4.94 -10.07
C MET A 218 3.49 -4.80 -10.47
N ALA A 219 4.29 -5.85 -10.26
CA ALA A 219 5.71 -5.86 -10.61
C ALA A 219 5.93 -5.64 -12.11
N PHE A 220 5.11 -6.27 -12.96
CA PHE A 220 5.14 -6.09 -14.41
C PHE A 220 4.83 -4.62 -14.77
N SER A 221 3.74 -4.07 -14.26
CA SER A 221 3.31 -2.70 -14.58
C SER A 221 4.32 -1.65 -14.11
N VAL A 222 4.88 -1.81 -12.91
CA VAL A 222 5.97 -0.94 -12.40
C VAL A 222 7.19 -1.03 -13.29
N THR A 223 7.57 -2.24 -13.72
CA THR A 223 8.72 -2.44 -14.62
C THR A 223 8.51 -1.72 -15.95
N VAL A 224 7.33 -1.86 -16.56
CA VAL A 224 6.97 -1.16 -17.80
C VAL A 224 7.05 0.35 -17.62
N GLU A 225 6.50 0.89 -16.51
CA GLU A 225 6.51 2.33 -16.27
C GLU A 225 7.94 2.86 -15.99
N MET A 226 8.77 2.10 -15.30
CA MET A 226 10.19 2.44 -15.12
C MET A 226 10.93 2.51 -16.46
N LEU A 227 10.64 1.60 -17.40
CA LEU A 227 11.17 1.66 -18.76
C LEU A 227 10.69 2.90 -19.52
N ASN A 228 9.40 3.24 -19.40
CA ASN A 228 8.82 4.43 -20.00
C ASN A 228 9.49 5.71 -19.49
N ILE A 229 9.66 5.85 -18.16
CA ILE A 229 10.34 6.97 -17.53
C ILE A 229 11.78 7.08 -18.07
N ARG A 230 12.50 5.96 -18.15
CA ARG A 230 13.87 5.91 -18.66
C ARG A 230 13.96 6.33 -20.13
N MET A 231 13.00 5.89 -20.96
CA MET A 231 12.93 6.27 -22.37
C MET A 231 12.61 7.76 -22.55
N ARG A 232 11.68 8.31 -21.77
CA ARG A 232 11.33 9.74 -21.80
C ARG A 232 12.52 10.62 -21.42
N LYS A 233 13.27 10.26 -20.36
CA LYS A 233 14.50 10.98 -19.97
C LYS A 233 15.54 11.02 -21.08
N LYS A 234 15.69 9.95 -21.86
CA LYS A 234 16.60 9.91 -23.03
C LYS A 234 16.13 10.79 -24.20
N ARG A 235 14.81 10.90 -24.41
CA ARG A 235 14.24 11.75 -25.49
C ARG A 235 14.23 13.23 -25.13
N ALA A 236 14.21 13.58 -23.86
CA ALA A 236 14.25 14.96 -23.38
C ALA A 236 15.66 15.57 -23.41
N ALA A 237 16.72 14.81 -23.74
CA ALA A 237 18.03 15.39 -24.00
C ALA A 237 17.93 16.31 -25.24
N PRO A 238 18.20 17.64 -25.13
CA PRO A 238 18.07 18.52 -26.26
C PRO A 238 19.04 18.09 -27.36
N ILE A 239 18.49 17.85 -28.56
CA ILE A 239 19.31 17.67 -29.76
C ILE A 239 20.07 18.97 -29.90
N LYS A 240 21.39 18.97 -29.65
CA LYS A 240 22.25 20.11 -29.97
C LYS A 240 22.23 20.26 -31.48
N LEU A 241 21.34 21.12 -31.97
CA LEU A 241 21.40 21.55 -33.35
C LEU A 241 22.74 22.33 -33.51
N HIS A 242 23.70 21.72 -34.21
CA HIS A 242 24.85 22.45 -34.69
C HIS A 242 24.31 23.52 -35.66
N SER A 243 24.18 24.76 -35.19
CA SER A 243 23.86 25.86 -36.08
C SER A 243 25.09 26.18 -36.93
N ARG A 244 25.14 25.62 -38.13
CA ARG A 244 26.12 25.98 -39.17
C ARG A 244 26.10 27.48 -39.53
N TYR A 245 25.08 28.23 -39.09
CA TYR A 245 24.87 29.62 -39.42
C TYR A 245 25.45 30.64 -38.41
N ALA A 246 26.09 30.18 -37.34
CA ALA A 246 26.69 31.08 -36.35
C ALA A 246 28.12 31.51 -36.70
N GLU A 247 28.79 30.82 -37.64
CA GLU A 247 30.17 31.15 -38.03
C GLU A 247 30.25 32.16 -39.17
N GLU A 248 29.23 32.29 -40.01
CA GLU A 248 29.25 33.24 -41.16
C GLU A 248 28.99 34.71 -40.79
N ARG A 249 28.64 35.05 -39.56
CA ARG A 249 28.48 36.46 -39.12
C ARG A 249 29.66 37.00 -38.34
N ARG A 250 30.77 36.30 -38.28
CA ARG A 250 32.00 36.76 -37.60
C ARG A 250 33.21 36.88 -38.53
N SER A 251 33.03 36.72 -39.84
CA SER A 251 34.03 37.08 -40.86
C SER A 251 33.59 38.40 -41.57
#